data_694799bc01e376a98affb756c93b17ca
#
_entry.id   694799bc01e376a98affb756c93b17ca
#
_cell.length_a   1.000
_cell.length_b   1.000
_cell.length_c   1.000
_cell.angle_alpha   90.00
_cell.angle_beta   90.00
_cell.angle_gamma   90.00
#
_symmetry.space_group_name_H-M   'P 1'
#
loop_
_entity.id
_entity.type
_entity.pdbx_description
1 polymer ?
#
loop_
_entity_poly.entity_id
_entity_poly.type
_entity_poly.pdbx_seq_one_letter_code
_entity_poly.pdbx_strand_id
1 'polypeptide(L)'
;RLVGSEMCIRDSTLGNINKARDKMEKIIIDADRFLRTISRISHEIIEKHQDFDNVILVGVKRRGAEIAELIQRRIEELNGVSLPMMELDITFYRDDLEYVEPENPTPVYSGASSYMNIQGKEVILIDDVLFTGRTIRAAMDALTDFGRAAKIELVILVDRGHRELPIRADYVGKNVPTSRDEQVQVRTLKYDGCYEVALLPK
;
A
#
# COMPACT_ATOMS: atom_id res chain seq x y z
N ARG A 1 -52.38 -28.99 16.47
CA ARG A 1 -51.15 -29.76 16.78
C ARG A 1 -50.34 -30.00 15.51
N LEU A 2 -49.11 -29.61 15.63
CA LEU A 2 -47.89 -29.88 14.85
C LEU A 2 -47.60 -28.79 13.85
N VAL A 3 -46.83 -27.83 14.24
CA VAL A 3 -45.37 -27.64 14.28
C VAL A 3 -44.75 -27.87 12.90
N GLY A 4 -44.44 -26.71 12.34
CA GLY A 4 -43.76 -26.54 11.10
C GLY A 4 -42.28 -26.91 11.16
N SER A 5 -41.72 -27.20 10.02
CA SER A 5 -40.32 -27.14 9.78
C SER A 5 -40.07 -26.17 8.63
N GLU A 6 -39.74 -24.95 8.95
CA GLU A 6 -39.13 -24.07 7.98
C GLU A 6 -37.73 -24.61 7.64
N MET A 7 -37.66 -25.20 6.47
CA MET A 7 -36.42 -25.68 5.90
C MET A 7 -35.64 -24.50 5.35
N CYS A 8 -34.69 -24.01 6.15
CA CYS A 8 -33.71 -23.05 5.66
C CYS A 8 -32.96 -23.66 4.46
N ILE A 9 -33.33 -23.21 3.28
CA ILE A 9 -32.50 -23.38 2.08
C ILE A 9 -31.26 -22.52 2.29
N ARG A 10 -30.26 -23.09 2.92
CA ARG A 10 -28.92 -22.47 2.97
C ARG A 10 -28.36 -22.57 1.56
N ASP A 11 -28.12 -21.39 1.02
CA ASP A 11 -27.46 -21.11 -0.25
C ASP A 11 -26.20 -21.96 -0.45
N SER A 12 -26.37 -23.11 -1.09
CA SER A 12 -25.25 -23.99 -1.50
C SER A 12 -24.42 -23.37 -2.65
N THR A 13 -24.91 -22.34 -3.30
CA THR A 13 -24.23 -21.63 -4.39
C THR A 13 -23.14 -20.68 -3.92
N LEU A 14 -23.33 -19.95 -2.83
CA LEU A 14 -22.31 -19.08 -2.23
C LEU A 14 -21.13 -19.88 -1.64
N GLY A 15 -21.40 -21.03 -1.06
CA GLY A 15 -20.36 -21.93 -0.54
C GLY A 15 -19.48 -22.54 -1.63
N ASN A 16 -20.01 -22.78 -2.83
CA ASN A 16 -19.24 -23.31 -3.95
C ASN A 16 -18.39 -22.24 -4.67
N ILE A 17 -18.85 -21.01 -4.72
CA ILE A 17 -18.08 -19.90 -5.30
C ILE A 17 -16.88 -19.58 -4.41
N ASN A 18 -17.03 -19.56 -3.09
CA ASN A 18 -15.91 -19.35 -2.16
C ASN A 18 -14.92 -20.53 -2.19
N LYS A 19 -15.38 -21.79 -2.28
CA LYS A 19 -14.50 -22.96 -2.44
C LYS A 19 -13.76 -23.01 -3.79
N ALA A 20 -14.34 -22.48 -4.86
CA ALA A 20 -13.65 -22.38 -6.15
C ALA A 20 -12.61 -21.26 -6.16
N ARG A 21 -12.85 -20.15 -5.45
CA ARG A 21 -11.86 -19.08 -5.21
C ARG A 21 -10.68 -19.59 -4.39
N ASP A 22 -10.92 -20.32 -3.30
CA ASP A 22 -9.88 -20.89 -2.44
C ASP A 22 -8.93 -21.86 -3.18
N LYS A 23 -9.37 -22.47 -4.29
CA LYS A 23 -8.54 -23.41 -5.05
C LYS A 23 -7.51 -22.75 -5.97
N MET A 24 -7.62 -21.43 -6.24
CA MET A 24 -6.74 -20.71 -7.16
C MET A 24 -5.92 -19.61 -6.48
N GLU A 25 -6.22 -19.27 -5.24
CA GLU A 25 -5.55 -18.22 -4.47
C GLU A 25 -4.55 -18.83 -3.50
N LYS A 26 -3.31 -18.29 -3.50
CA LYS A 26 -2.26 -18.70 -2.57
C LYS A 26 -1.90 -17.55 -1.63
N ILE A 27 -2.22 -17.70 -0.34
CA ILE A 27 -1.77 -16.76 0.69
C ILE A 27 -0.26 -16.90 0.88
N ILE A 28 0.48 -15.83 0.67
CA ILE A 28 1.95 -15.76 0.80
C ILE A 28 2.42 -15.02 2.05
N ILE A 29 1.56 -14.15 2.60
CA ILE A 29 1.74 -13.47 3.89
C ILE A 29 0.38 -13.47 4.60
N ASP A 30 0.31 -14.11 5.75
CA ASP A 30 -0.82 -14.04 6.68
C ASP A 30 -0.76 -12.78 7.55
N ALA A 31 -1.80 -12.52 8.34
CA ALA A 31 -1.91 -11.31 9.16
C ALA A 31 -0.75 -11.16 10.16
N ASP A 32 -0.33 -12.23 10.80
CA ASP A 32 0.77 -12.20 11.76
C ASP A 32 2.11 -11.85 11.10
N ARG A 33 2.38 -12.43 9.93
CA ARG A 33 3.58 -12.14 9.16
C ARG A 33 3.53 -10.74 8.57
N PHE A 34 2.34 -10.27 8.18
CA PHE A 34 2.14 -8.90 7.70
C PHE A 34 2.57 -7.89 8.77
N LEU A 35 2.03 -8.00 9.98
CA LEU A 35 2.36 -7.11 11.09
C LEU A 35 3.82 -7.22 11.54
N ARG A 36 4.40 -8.42 11.53
CA ARG A 36 5.85 -8.60 11.78
C ARG A 36 6.70 -7.94 10.70
N THR A 37 6.26 -7.98 9.44
CA THR A 37 6.96 -7.29 8.33
C THR A 37 6.92 -5.78 8.51
N ILE A 38 5.77 -5.22 8.90
CA ILE A 38 5.65 -3.79 9.24
C ILE A 38 6.60 -3.43 10.39
N SER A 39 6.60 -4.24 11.47
CA SER A 39 7.50 -4.01 12.61
C SER A 39 8.98 -4.02 12.20
N ARG A 40 9.40 -4.97 11.35
CA ARG A 40 10.79 -5.06 10.86
C ARG A 40 11.16 -3.82 10.02
N ILE A 41 10.30 -3.42 9.08
CA ILE A 41 10.52 -2.21 8.27
C ILE A 41 10.64 -0.98 9.18
N SER A 42 9.79 -0.86 10.20
CA SER A 42 9.85 0.25 11.15
C SER A 42 11.18 0.29 11.90
N HIS A 43 11.73 -0.86 12.31
CA HIS A 43 13.06 -0.93 12.92
C HIS A 43 14.16 -0.52 11.94
N GLU A 44 14.11 -0.98 10.69
CA GLU A 44 15.09 -0.60 9.65
C GLU A 44 15.09 0.91 9.40
N ILE A 45 13.90 1.54 9.41
CA ILE A 45 13.75 3.00 9.30
C ILE A 45 14.39 3.69 10.52
N ILE A 46 14.09 3.23 11.74
CA ILE A 46 14.64 3.79 12.98
C ILE A 46 16.18 3.68 13.01
N GLU A 47 16.72 2.56 12.60
CA GLU A 47 18.18 2.34 12.56
C GLU A 47 18.88 3.27 11.55
N LYS A 48 18.23 3.57 10.43
CA LYS A 48 18.82 4.42 9.39
C LYS A 48 18.71 5.90 9.69
N HIS A 49 17.63 6.31 10.35
CA HIS A 49 17.35 7.70 10.71
C HIS A 49 17.63 7.92 12.19
N GLN A 50 18.77 8.53 12.51
CA GLN A 50 19.14 8.89 13.90
C GLN A 50 18.34 10.07 14.44
N ASP A 51 17.84 10.92 13.52
CA ASP A 51 17.04 12.09 13.79
C ASP A 51 15.83 12.12 12.85
N PHE A 52 14.67 12.38 13.42
CA PHE A 52 13.39 12.40 12.70
C PHE A 52 12.83 13.82 12.46
N ASP A 53 13.54 14.88 12.81
CA ASP A 53 13.05 16.27 12.74
C ASP A 53 12.62 16.68 11.33
N ASN A 54 13.27 16.11 10.31
CA ASN A 54 13.01 16.43 8.91
C ASN A 54 12.35 15.28 8.12
N VAL A 55 11.97 14.20 8.77
CA VAL A 55 11.38 13.02 8.12
C VAL A 55 9.87 13.17 8.02
N ILE A 56 9.31 12.78 6.88
CA ILE A 56 7.88 12.71 6.62
C ILE A 56 7.53 11.39 5.93
N LEU A 57 6.45 10.75 6.38
CA LEU A 57 5.89 9.58 5.73
C LEU A 57 4.88 9.99 4.67
N VAL A 58 4.96 9.39 3.49
CA VAL A 58 4.00 9.62 2.41
C VAL A 58 3.48 8.29 1.91
N GLY A 59 2.22 8.01 2.17
CA GLY A 59 1.55 6.79 1.72
C GLY A 59 0.80 7.00 0.41
N VAL A 60 1.07 6.18 -0.60
CA VAL A 60 0.32 6.19 -1.87
C VAL A 60 -1.07 5.61 -1.62
N LYS A 61 -2.12 6.35 -2.01
CA LYS A 61 -3.51 5.87 -1.92
C LYS A 61 -3.71 4.61 -2.78
N ARG A 62 -4.44 3.58 -2.32
CA ARG A 62 -5.19 3.50 -1.06
C ARG A 62 -4.42 2.72 0.00
N ARG A 63 -3.88 1.53 -0.36
CA ARG A 63 -3.26 0.58 0.58
C ARG A 63 -1.91 1.06 1.10
N GLY A 64 -1.14 1.76 0.27
CA GLY A 64 0.12 2.37 0.70
C GLY A 64 -0.09 3.38 1.85
N ALA A 65 -1.21 4.13 1.85
CA ALA A 65 -1.54 5.04 2.94
C ALA A 65 -1.83 4.30 4.26
N GLU A 66 -2.57 3.18 4.22
CA GLU A 66 -2.82 2.38 5.42
C GLU A 66 -1.53 1.72 5.95
N ILE A 67 -0.65 1.26 5.05
CA ILE A 67 0.67 0.74 5.43
C ILE A 67 1.51 1.84 6.09
N ALA A 68 1.45 3.08 5.58
CA ALA A 68 2.13 4.22 6.18
C ALA A 68 1.62 4.52 7.59
N GLU A 69 0.29 4.46 7.83
CA GLU A 69 -0.30 4.59 9.16
C GLU A 69 0.20 3.50 10.14
N LEU A 70 0.33 2.26 9.67
CA LEU A 70 0.85 1.16 10.48
C LEU A 70 2.32 1.37 10.85
N ILE A 71 3.13 1.82 9.90
CA ILE A 71 4.56 2.14 10.12
C ILE A 71 4.69 3.33 11.07
N GLN A 72 3.90 4.39 10.90
CA GLN A 72 3.88 5.57 11.77
C GLN A 72 3.61 5.17 13.23
N ARG A 73 2.51 4.44 13.47
CA ARG A 73 2.16 3.94 14.81
C ARG A 73 3.26 3.06 15.40
N ARG A 74 3.85 2.21 14.57
CA ARG A 74 4.91 1.32 15.05
C ARG A 74 6.19 2.06 15.42
N ILE A 75 6.57 3.10 14.67
CA ILE A 75 7.71 3.97 14.99
C ILE A 75 7.41 4.74 16.29
N GLU A 76 6.20 5.27 16.45
CA GLU A 76 5.78 5.97 17.66
C GLU A 76 5.84 5.05 18.91
N GLU A 77 5.36 3.81 18.79
CA GLU A 77 5.45 2.80 19.86
C GLU A 77 6.90 2.44 20.25
N LEU A 78 7.80 2.37 19.26
CA LEU A 78 9.17 1.92 19.46
C LEU A 78 10.11 3.05 19.92
N ASN A 79 9.92 4.26 19.41
CA ASN A 79 10.85 5.37 19.57
C ASN A 79 10.23 6.61 20.23
N GLY A 80 8.91 6.61 20.48
CA GLY A 80 8.19 7.72 21.10
C GLY A 80 8.04 8.94 20.19
N VAL A 81 8.39 8.85 18.89
CA VAL A 81 8.31 9.95 17.93
C VAL A 81 7.14 9.74 16.99
N SER A 82 6.20 10.69 16.98
CA SER A 82 5.09 10.71 16.04
C SER A 82 5.50 11.46 14.77
N LEU A 83 5.75 10.73 13.68
CA LEU A 83 6.16 11.31 12.41
C LEU A 83 4.98 11.99 11.71
N PRO A 84 5.19 13.14 11.04
CA PRO A 84 4.19 13.68 10.15
C PRO A 84 3.92 12.72 8.99
N MET A 85 2.65 12.59 8.59
CA MET A 85 2.24 11.70 7.51
C MET A 85 1.30 12.40 6.54
N MET A 86 1.42 12.08 5.26
CA MET A 86 0.57 12.56 4.18
C MET A 86 0.10 11.38 3.32
N GLU A 87 -1.16 11.42 2.89
CA GLU A 87 -1.66 10.54 1.84
C GLU A 87 -1.49 11.19 0.47
N LEU A 88 -0.93 10.45 -0.48
CA LEU A 88 -0.68 10.92 -1.84
C LEU A 88 -1.62 10.26 -2.83
N ASP A 89 -2.44 11.05 -3.50
CA ASP A 89 -3.29 10.60 -4.60
C ASP A 89 -2.56 10.81 -5.93
N ILE A 90 -2.34 9.73 -6.65
CA ILE A 90 -1.59 9.73 -7.91
C ILE A 90 -2.48 9.53 -9.15
N THR A 91 -3.79 9.57 -8.99
CA THR A 91 -4.74 9.24 -10.06
C THR A 91 -4.49 10.06 -11.33
N PHE A 92 -4.14 11.34 -11.19
CA PHE A 92 -3.86 12.24 -12.32
C PHE A 92 -2.45 12.12 -12.93
N TYR A 93 -1.55 11.39 -12.28
CA TYR A 93 -0.14 11.25 -12.70
C TYR A 93 0.14 9.88 -13.33
N ARG A 94 -0.86 9.00 -13.39
CA ARG A 94 -0.73 7.66 -13.95
C ARG A 94 -0.86 7.71 -15.48
N ASP A 95 0.10 7.12 -16.17
CA ASP A 95 0.15 6.99 -17.63
C ASP A 95 -0.48 5.69 -18.16
N ASP A 96 -0.93 4.81 -17.25
CA ASP A 96 -1.53 3.51 -17.55
C ASP A 96 -3.06 3.50 -17.47
N LEU A 97 -3.69 4.63 -17.11
CA LEU A 97 -5.14 4.81 -17.20
C LEU A 97 -5.48 5.34 -18.59
N GLU A 98 -6.44 4.71 -19.28
CA GLU A 98 -7.03 5.29 -20.48
C GLU A 98 -7.49 6.72 -20.17
N TYR A 99 -7.11 7.66 -21.06
CA TYR A 99 -7.33 9.08 -20.88
C TYR A 99 -8.83 9.36 -20.83
N VAL A 100 -9.41 9.37 -19.65
CA VAL A 100 -10.73 9.94 -19.41
C VAL A 100 -10.49 11.43 -19.19
N GLU A 101 -10.84 12.26 -20.17
CA GLU A 101 -10.81 13.71 -20.00
C GLU A 101 -11.59 14.06 -18.72
N PRO A 102 -10.95 14.60 -17.69
CA PRO A 102 -11.68 15.06 -16.53
C PRO A 102 -12.48 16.30 -16.94
N GLU A 103 -13.78 16.30 -16.74
CA GLU A 103 -14.65 17.47 -16.96
C GLU A 103 -14.21 18.70 -16.13
N ASN A 104 -13.28 18.52 -15.20
CA ASN A 104 -12.59 19.58 -14.45
C ASN A 104 -11.16 19.15 -14.09
N PRO A 105 -10.13 19.79 -14.66
CA PRO A 105 -8.72 19.48 -14.42
C PRO A 105 -8.15 20.06 -13.11
N THR A 106 -8.98 20.37 -12.14
CA THR A 106 -8.49 20.83 -10.83
C THR A 106 -8.15 19.58 -9.99
N PRO A 107 -6.91 19.41 -9.53
CA PRO A 107 -6.59 18.36 -8.59
C PRO A 107 -7.47 18.53 -7.36
N VAL A 108 -8.50 17.71 -7.23
CA VAL A 108 -9.31 17.69 -6.01
C VAL A 108 -8.48 16.96 -4.97
N TYR A 109 -7.75 17.73 -4.18
CA TYR A 109 -7.12 17.26 -2.94
C TYR A 109 -8.25 16.92 -1.96
N SER A 110 -8.92 15.78 -2.17
CA SER A 110 -10.00 15.30 -1.34
C SER A 110 -9.42 14.66 -0.09
N GLY A 111 -9.23 15.46 0.91
CA GLY A 111 -8.85 15.05 2.25
C GLY A 111 -8.20 16.22 2.97
N ALA A 112 -8.69 16.53 4.16
CA ALA A 112 -8.15 17.55 5.05
C ALA A 112 -6.77 17.15 5.63
N SER A 113 -5.88 16.65 4.80
CA SER A 113 -4.46 16.54 5.09
C SER A 113 -3.90 17.90 4.76
N SER A 114 -3.55 18.64 5.78
CA SER A 114 -2.86 19.91 5.73
C SER A 114 -1.88 19.93 4.57
N TYR A 115 -1.89 20.97 3.77
CA TYR A 115 -0.93 21.24 2.71
C TYR A 115 0.47 21.15 3.33
N MET A 116 1.06 19.96 3.24
CA MET A 116 2.31 19.69 3.94
C MET A 116 3.45 19.98 2.98
N ASN A 117 4.18 21.06 3.24
CA ASN A 117 5.35 21.42 2.46
C ASN A 117 6.47 20.41 2.74
N ILE A 118 6.95 19.74 1.69
CA ILE A 118 8.07 18.79 1.75
C ILE A 118 9.42 19.41 1.39
N GLN A 119 9.47 20.74 1.20
CA GLN A 119 10.69 21.43 0.85
C GLN A 119 11.81 21.16 1.86
N GLY A 120 12.90 20.54 1.40
CA GLY A 120 14.05 20.19 2.23
C GLY A 120 13.82 19.02 3.20
N LYS A 121 12.66 18.35 3.13
CA LYS A 121 12.35 17.19 3.97
C LYS A 121 12.91 15.89 3.38
N GLU A 122 13.16 14.91 4.24
CA GLU A 122 13.40 13.52 3.87
C GLU A 122 12.06 12.80 3.80
N VAL A 123 11.67 12.42 2.59
CA VAL A 123 10.39 11.75 2.32
C VAL A 123 10.60 10.25 2.33
N ILE A 124 9.82 9.53 3.13
CA ILE A 124 9.70 8.08 3.06
C ILE A 124 8.40 7.77 2.33
N LEU A 125 8.51 7.46 1.03
CA LEU A 125 7.39 7.11 0.15
C LEU A 125 7.03 5.63 0.35
N ILE A 126 5.75 5.34 0.60
CA ILE A 126 5.28 4.01 0.99
C ILE A 126 4.20 3.53 0.04
N ASP A 127 4.37 2.33 -0.52
CA ASP A 127 3.37 1.68 -1.37
C ASP A 127 3.28 0.18 -1.06
N ASP A 128 2.24 -0.48 -1.55
CA ASP A 128 1.95 -1.88 -1.27
C ASP A 128 2.75 -2.85 -2.16
N VAL A 129 2.75 -2.66 -3.48
CA VAL A 129 3.38 -3.57 -4.45
C VAL A 129 4.25 -2.83 -5.45
N LEU A 130 5.51 -3.20 -5.52
CA LEU A 130 6.40 -2.73 -6.57
C LEU A 130 6.44 -3.74 -7.74
N PHE A 131 5.97 -3.30 -8.90
CA PHE A 131 5.94 -4.08 -10.14
C PHE A 131 6.80 -3.41 -11.21
N THR A 132 6.21 -2.68 -12.15
CA THR A 132 6.91 -2.02 -13.26
C THR A 132 7.70 -0.78 -12.80
N GLY A 133 7.28 -0.14 -11.72
CA GLY A 133 7.78 1.13 -11.20
C GLY A 133 6.97 2.36 -11.64
N ARG A 134 5.94 2.18 -12.53
CA ARG A 134 5.15 3.31 -13.05
C ARG A 134 4.39 4.06 -11.94
N THR A 135 3.80 3.33 -10.99
CA THR A 135 3.13 3.91 -9.81
C THR A 135 4.09 4.81 -9.02
N ILE A 136 5.29 4.33 -8.76
CA ILE A 136 6.30 5.09 -7.98
C ILE A 136 6.80 6.30 -8.77
N ARG A 137 6.99 6.19 -10.09
CA ARG A 137 7.30 7.33 -10.94
C ARG A 137 6.21 8.40 -10.82
N ALA A 138 4.93 8.01 -10.99
CA ALA A 138 3.80 8.92 -10.86
C ALA A 138 3.74 9.57 -9.46
N ALA A 139 4.04 8.81 -8.41
CA ALA A 139 4.12 9.34 -7.04
C ALA A 139 5.26 10.36 -6.87
N MET A 140 6.43 10.11 -7.45
CA MET A 140 7.53 11.08 -7.42
C MET A 140 7.20 12.35 -8.20
N ASP A 141 6.52 12.24 -9.35
CA ASP A 141 6.06 13.41 -10.12
C ASP A 141 5.06 14.22 -9.29
N ALA A 142 4.06 13.57 -8.66
CA ALA A 142 3.08 14.21 -7.79
C ALA A 142 3.69 14.89 -6.56
N LEU A 143 4.76 14.33 -5.99
CA LEU A 143 5.46 14.94 -4.85
C LEU A 143 6.05 16.31 -5.18
N THR A 144 6.40 16.58 -6.45
CA THR A 144 6.97 17.87 -6.85
C THR A 144 6.05 19.06 -6.60
N ASP A 145 4.73 18.82 -6.60
CA ASP A 145 3.72 19.86 -6.32
C ASP A 145 3.74 20.35 -4.86
N PHE A 146 4.29 19.54 -3.96
CA PHE A 146 4.40 19.83 -2.53
C PHE A 146 5.76 20.45 -2.13
N GLY A 147 6.68 20.59 -3.09
CA GLY A 147 8.01 21.16 -2.90
C GLY A 147 9.13 20.18 -3.28
N ARG A 148 10.37 20.64 -3.18
CA ARG A 148 11.55 19.83 -3.46
C ARG A 148 12.00 19.10 -2.19
N ALA A 149 11.77 17.80 -2.11
CA ALA A 149 12.34 16.96 -1.08
C ALA A 149 13.89 16.98 -1.13
N ALA A 150 14.54 16.91 0.03
CA ALA A 150 15.99 16.74 0.11
C ALA A 150 16.39 15.32 -0.32
N LYS A 151 15.55 14.34 0.02
CA LYS A 151 15.74 12.93 -0.30
C LYS A 151 14.37 12.24 -0.37
N ILE A 152 14.27 11.23 -1.22
CA ILE A 152 13.11 10.32 -1.25
C ILE A 152 13.64 8.90 -1.07
N GLU A 153 13.14 8.20 -0.06
CA GLU A 153 13.37 6.78 0.18
C GLU A 153 12.07 6.02 -0.08
N LEU A 154 12.17 4.81 -0.59
CA LEU A 154 11.03 4.00 -0.98
C LEU A 154 10.87 2.78 -0.09
N VAL A 155 9.70 2.67 0.54
CA VAL A 155 9.23 1.48 1.28
C VAL A 155 8.21 0.74 0.44
N ILE A 156 8.40 -0.56 0.27
CA ILE A 156 7.47 -1.43 -0.43
C ILE A 156 7.19 -2.68 0.42
N LEU A 157 5.91 -3.00 0.59
CA LEU A 157 5.54 -4.22 1.31
C LEU A 157 5.94 -5.48 0.52
N VAL A 158 5.64 -5.50 -0.79
CA VAL A 158 5.96 -6.63 -1.67
C VAL A 158 6.63 -6.16 -2.95
N ASP A 159 7.83 -6.65 -3.19
CA ASP A 159 8.51 -6.52 -4.46
C ASP A 159 8.31 -7.79 -5.29
N ARG A 160 7.59 -7.68 -6.43
CA ARG A 160 7.30 -8.82 -7.31
C ARG A 160 8.21 -8.94 -8.54
N GLY A 161 9.18 -8.04 -8.70
CA GLY A 161 10.04 -7.98 -9.87
C GLY A 161 9.38 -7.35 -11.10
N HIS A 162 9.88 -7.69 -12.30
CA HIS A 162 9.40 -7.23 -13.61
C HIS A 162 9.43 -5.71 -13.82
N ARG A 163 10.53 -5.06 -13.42
CA ARG A 163 10.72 -3.62 -13.62
C ARG A 163 10.73 -3.25 -15.09
N GLU A 164 10.06 -2.14 -15.41
CA GLU A 164 10.18 -1.42 -16.69
C GLU A 164 10.94 -0.11 -16.50
N LEU A 165 11.00 0.41 -15.27
CA LEU A 165 11.74 1.60 -14.89
C LEU A 165 12.86 1.24 -13.91
N PRO A 166 13.98 1.98 -13.87
CA PRO A 166 15.13 1.70 -12.99
C PRO A 166 14.85 2.15 -11.55
N ILE A 167 13.77 1.66 -10.97
CA ILE A 167 13.32 2.00 -9.62
C ILE A 167 13.57 0.81 -8.70
N ARG A 168 14.21 1.06 -7.56
CA ARG A 168 14.48 0.10 -6.51
C ARG A 168 14.04 0.65 -5.17
N ALA A 169 13.40 -0.18 -4.34
CA ALA A 169 13.03 0.19 -2.99
C ALA A 169 14.24 0.13 -2.04
N ASP A 170 14.27 1.06 -1.09
CA ASP A 170 15.25 1.10 0.01
C ASP A 170 14.90 0.09 1.09
N TYR A 171 13.59 -0.09 1.34
CA TYR A 171 13.07 -1.04 2.31
C TYR A 171 12.05 -1.95 1.64
N VAL A 172 12.26 -3.26 1.76
CA VAL A 172 11.40 -4.26 1.13
C VAL A 172 10.85 -5.21 2.18
N GLY A 173 9.54 -5.30 2.29
CA GLY A 173 8.88 -6.25 3.18
C GLY A 173 9.16 -7.69 2.77
N LYS A 174 8.84 -8.04 1.54
CA LYS A 174 9.11 -9.37 0.98
C LYS A 174 9.35 -9.33 -0.51
N ASN A 175 10.38 -10.02 -0.97
CA ASN A 175 10.57 -10.31 -2.38
C ASN A 175 9.73 -11.55 -2.76
N VAL A 176 8.87 -11.39 -3.75
CA VAL A 176 7.98 -12.45 -4.27
C VAL A 176 8.15 -12.52 -5.79
N PRO A 177 9.15 -13.25 -6.27
CA PRO A 177 9.29 -13.45 -7.72
C PRO A 177 8.03 -14.13 -8.26
N THR A 178 7.38 -13.50 -9.21
CA THR A 178 6.14 -13.99 -9.82
C THR A 178 6.33 -14.17 -11.32
N SER A 179 5.43 -14.94 -11.98
CA SER A 179 5.31 -14.86 -13.43
C SER A 179 4.55 -13.59 -13.83
N ARG A 180 4.56 -13.27 -15.15
CA ARG A 180 3.74 -12.14 -15.65
C ARG A 180 2.24 -12.44 -15.60
N ASP A 181 1.87 -13.73 -15.58
CA ASP A 181 0.49 -14.23 -15.53
C ASP A 181 -0.03 -14.40 -14.11
N GLU A 182 0.73 -14.00 -13.12
CA GLU A 182 0.33 -13.96 -11.72
C GLU A 182 0.15 -12.51 -11.25
N GLN A 183 -0.75 -12.30 -10.32
CA GLN A 183 -1.00 -11.01 -9.68
C GLN A 183 -0.77 -11.11 -8.18
N VAL A 184 -0.01 -10.18 -7.62
CA VAL A 184 0.08 -10.01 -6.16
C VAL A 184 -1.00 -9.04 -5.72
N GLN A 185 -1.81 -9.46 -4.77
CA GLN A 185 -2.83 -8.64 -4.14
C GLN A 185 -2.50 -8.47 -2.67
N VAL A 186 -2.26 -7.24 -2.26
CA VAL A 186 -2.17 -6.87 -0.84
C VAL A 186 -3.58 -6.53 -0.36
N ARG A 187 -3.98 -7.07 0.78
CA ARG A 187 -5.24 -6.76 1.46
C ARG A 187 -4.94 -6.09 2.78
N THR A 188 -5.72 -5.07 3.08
CA THR A 188 -5.57 -4.28 4.31
C THR A 188 -6.89 -4.17 5.04
N LEU A 189 -6.85 -3.95 6.36
CA LEU A 189 -8.02 -4.01 7.22
C LEU A 189 -9.10 -3.00 6.80
N LYS A 190 -8.69 -1.77 6.47
CA LYS A 190 -9.58 -0.66 6.13
C LYS A 190 -10.37 -0.90 4.81
N TYR A 191 -9.76 -1.56 3.84
CA TYR A 191 -10.35 -1.76 2.51
C TYR A 191 -10.84 -3.18 2.27
N ASP A 192 -10.21 -4.17 2.88
CA ASP A 192 -10.44 -5.58 2.56
C ASP A 192 -10.86 -6.41 3.80
N GLY A 193 -10.87 -5.80 5.00
CA GLY A 193 -11.29 -6.44 6.25
C GLY A 193 -10.26 -7.41 6.86
N CYS A 194 -9.08 -7.54 6.28
CA CYS A 194 -8.00 -8.39 6.77
C CYS A 194 -6.63 -7.88 6.34
N TYR A 195 -5.59 -8.32 7.03
CA TYR A 195 -4.20 -8.12 6.59
C TYR A 195 -3.67 -9.40 5.98
N GLU A 196 -3.43 -9.41 4.69
CA GLU A 196 -2.81 -10.54 4.01
C GLU A 196 -2.21 -10.15 2.66
N VAL A 197 -1.35 -10.99 2.13
CA VAL A 197 -0.88 -10.89 0.75
C VAL A 197 -1.15 -12.21 0.06
N ALA A 198 -1.86 -12.14 -1.06
CA ALA A 198 -2.22 -13.27 -1.87
C ALA A 198 -1.58 -13.22 -3.26
N LEU A 199 -1.33 -14.40 -3.82
CA LEU A 199 -0.95 -14.60 -5.20
C LEU A 199 -2.13 -15.20 -5.95
N LEU A 200 -2.52 -14.53 -7.03
CA LEU A 200 -3.65 -14.87 -7.87
C LEU A 200 -3.15 -15.16 -9.29
N PRO A 201 -3.68 -16.16 -10.00
CA PRO A 201 -3.52 -16.23 -11.45
C PRO A 201 -4.27 -15.06 -12.10
N LYS A 202 -3.72 -14.53 -13.19
CA LYS A 202 -4.40 -13.53 -14.02
C LYS A 202 -5.53 -14.14 -14.83
#